data_7f10c38098f438f26c3e66889470f40a
#
_entry.id   7f10c38098f438f26c3e66889470f40a
#
_cell.length_a   1.000
_cell.length_b   1.000
_cell.length_c   1.000
_cell.angle_alpha   90.00
_cell.angle_beta   90.00
_cell.angle_gamma   90.00
#
_symmetry.space_group_name_H-M   'P 1'
#
loop_
_entity.id
_entity.type
_entity.pdbx_description
1 polymer ?
#
loop_
_entity_poly.entity_id
_entity_poly.type
_entity_poly.pdbx_seq_one_letter_code
_entity_poly.pdbx_strand_id
1 'polypeptide(L)'
;MRYSTKRNIILTKLTLASMFLLDVDGCTNYTVLSEADRAQGYARPPYDRNDYGLVPGWYRFHGAAGDRMPDKCVLIYRCGTRYPGWLNGSHPTVADGVVTRTVCYSYSIDCCKYNTSIKVKNCNSSYYVYELPQTRNSHSRYCGNVIAGKLH
;
A
#
# COMPACT_ATOMS: atom_id res chain seq x y z
N MET A 1 -11.72 -8.72 -53.85
CA MET A 1 -11.13 -7.80 -52.89
C MET A 1 -12.03 -7.61 -51.69
N ARG A 2 -11.99 -8.47 -50.68
CA ARG A 2 -12.69 -8.33 -49.38
C ARG A 2 -11.97 -9.13 -48.30
N TYR A 3 -10.74 -8.71 -47.91
CA TYR A 3 -10.00 -9.34 -46.78
C TYR A 3 -9.26 -8.33 -45.90
N SER A 4 -9.73 -7.09 -45.79
CA SER A 4 -9.00 -6.08 -44.97
C SER A 4 -9.69 -5.65 -43.67
N THR A 5 -10.99 -5.91 -43.50
CA THR A 5 -11.73 -5.25 -42.39
C THR A 5 -11.74 -6.05 -41.09
N LYS A 6 -11.52 -7.36 -41.13
CA LYS A 6 -11.56 -8.20 -39.89
C LYS A 6 -10.29 -8.17 -39.05
N ARG A 7 -9.11 -7.93 -39.67
CA ARG A 7 -7.83 -7.85 -38.94
C ARG A 7 -7.69 -6.58 -38.07
N ASN A 8 -8.24 -5.45 -38.53
CA ASN A 8 -8.15 -4.19 -37.80
C ASN A 8 -9.04 -4.13 -36.57
N ILE A 9 -10.19 -4.83 -36.57
CA ILE A 9 -11.12 -4.85 -35.44
C ILE A 9 -10.58 -5.72 -34.28
N ILE A 10 -9.84 -6.80 -34.60
CA ILE A 10 -9.21 -7.67 -33.60
C ILE A 10 -8.02 -6.97 -32.92
N LEU A 11 -7.22 -6.22 -33.67
CA LEU A 11 -6.08 -5.45 -33.15
C LEU A 11 -6.52 -4.28 -32.26
N THR A 12 -7.62 -3.57 -32.60
CA THR A 12 -8.19 -2.50 -31.76
C THR A 12 -8.80 -3.03 -30.47
N LYS A 13 -9.44 -4.19 -30.48
CA LYS A 13 -9.98 -4.83 -29.27
C LYS A 13 -8.85 -5.35 -28.33
N LEU A 14 -7.77 -5.88 -28.87
CA LEU A 14 -6.61 -6.32 -28.08
C LEU A 14 -5.84 -5.14 -27.48
N THR A 15 -5.70 -4.00 -28.18
CA THR A 15 -5.06 -2.79 -27.66
C THR A 15 -5.90 -2.10 -26.58
N LEU A 16 -7.22 -2.06 -26.70
CA LEU A 16 -8.12 -1.53 -25.67
C LEU A 16 -8.14 -2.43 -24.42
N ALA A 17 -8.21 -3.75 -24.56
CA ALA A 17 -8.10 -4.69 -23.44
C ALA A 17 -6.72 -4.62 -22.76
N SER A 18 -5.65 -4.44 -23.52
CA SER A 18 -4.29 -4.25 -22.99
C SER A 18 -4.14 -2.91 -22.25
N MET A 19 -4.75 -1.84 -22.71
CA MET A 19 -4.78 -0.55 -22.01
C MET A 19 -5.58 -0.61 -20.69
N PHE A 20 -6.70 -1.34 -20.66
CA PHE A 20 -7.45 -1.57 -19.41
C PHE A 20 -6.72 -2.48 -18.42
N LEU A 21 -5.90 -3.43 -18.89
CA LEU A 21 -5.07 -4.31 -18.04
C LEU A 21 -3.83 -3.59 -17.47
N LEU A 22 -3.35 -2.51 -18.09
CA LEU A 22 -2.21 -1.72 -17.60
C LEU A 22 -2.55 -0.85 -16.39
N ASP A 23 -3.82 -0.59 -16.13
CA ASP A 23 -4.29 0.29 -15.05
C ASP A 23 -4.70 -0.47 -13.77
N VAL A 24 -4.65 -1.80 -13.80
CA VAL A 24 -5.12 -2.66 -12.69
C VAL A 24 -4.07 -2.82 -11.59
N ASP A 25 -2.81 -2.46 -11.83
CA ASP A 25 -1.72 -2.75 -10.92
C ASP A 25 -1.26 -1.57 -10.03
N GLY A 26 -1.85 -0.42 -10.19
CA GLY A 26 -1.63 0.76 -9.36
C GLY A 26 -0.32 1.51 -9.60
N CYS A 27 0.57 1.08 -10.49
CA CYS A 27 1.84 1.80 -10.72
C CYS A 27 1.66 3.15 -11.40
N THR A 28 0.56 3.35 -12.11
CA THR A 28 0.23 4.59 -12.84
C THR A 28 -0.89 5.40 -12.20
N ASN A 29 -1.70 4.77 -11.33
CA ASN A 29 -2.84 5.41 -10.68
C ASN A 29 -2.92 5.04 -9.20
N TYR A 30 -2.34 5.87 -8.34
CA TYR A 30 -2.30 5.69 -6.90
C TYR A 30 -2.47 7.03 -6.16
N THR A 31 -2.90 6.95 -4.92
CA THR A 31 -2.90 8.08 -3.97
C THR A 31 -1.63 8.04 -3.13
N VAL A 32 -1.02 9.21 -2.89
CA VAL A 32 0.19 9.31 -2.05
C VAL A 32 -0.18 9.43 -0.58
N LEU A 33 0.50 8.66 0.27
CA LEU A 33 0.49 8.75 1.72
C LEU A 33 1.84 9.34 2.16
N SER A 34 1.86 10.61 2.57
CA SER A 34 3.10 11.34 2.88
C SER A 34 3.09 12.02 4.26
N GLU A 35 2.05 11.83 5.06
CA GLU A 35 1.92 12.48 6.36
C GLU A 35 3.03 12.02 7.31
N ALA A 36 3.74 12.97 7.93
CA ALA A 36 4.86 12.70 8.82
C ALA A 36 4.46 11.84 10.04
N ASP A 37 3.24 12.02 10.53
CA ASP A 37 2.70 11.26 11.65
C ASP A 37 2.35 9.80 11.30
N ARG A 38 2.45 9.42 10.01
CA ARG A 38 2.29 8.04 9.53
C ARG A 38 3.58 7.21 9.67
N ALA A 39 4.70 7.86 9.93
CA ALA A 39 5.98 7.19 10.10
C ALA A 39 5.99 6.25 11.33
N GLN A 40 6.58 5.04 11.19
CA GLN A 40 6.67 4.09 12.31
C GLN A 40 7.42 4.63 13.53
N GLY A 41 8.29 5.62 13.33
CA GLY A 41 8.99 6.31 14.41
C GLY A 41 8.18 7.39 15.12
N TYR A 42 7.02 7.78 14.59
CA TYR A 42 6.19 8.80 15.20
C TYR A 42 5.45 8.25 16.41
N ALA A 43 5.78 8.78 17.61
CA ALA A 43 5.30 8.30 18.89
C ALA A 43 4.77 9.44 19.77
N ARG A 44 4.02 10.36 19.21
CA ARG A 44 3.47 11.52 19.92
C ARG A 44 1.94 11.45 20.00
N PRO A 45 1.32 11.76 21.14
CA PRO A 45 -0.13 11.89 21.24
C PRO A 45 -0.65 13.12 20.44
N PRO A 46 -1.97 13.17 20.12
CA PRO A 46 -2.96 12.14 20.40
C PRO A 46 -2.85 10.98 19.40
N TYR A 47 -3.05 9.75 19.84
CA TYR A 47 -2.99 8.55 18.97
C TYR A 47 -4.37 8.26 18.36
N ASP A 48 -4.95 9.25 17.70
CA ASP A 48 -6.33 9.26 17.19
C ASP A 48 -6.41 9.16 15.65
N ARG A 49 -5.27 9.13 14.97
CA ARG A 49 -5.22 8.95 13.52
C ARG A 49 -5.63 7.54 13.14
N ASN A 50 -6.39 7.41 12.08
CA ASN A 50 -6.86 6.12 11.58
C ASN A 50 -7.13 6.17 10.08
N ASP A 51 -7.27 4.98 9.49
CA ASP A 51 -7.65 4.79 8.09
C ASP A 51 -9.04 4.13 7.95
N TYR A 52 -9.91 4.30 8.95
CA TYR A 52 -11.28 3.79 8.90
C TYR A 52 -12.12 4.43 7.79
N GLY A 53 -11.83 5.67 7.44
CA GLY A 53 -12.44 6.39 6.32
C GLY A 53 -11.62 6.37 5.02
N LEU A 54 -10.56 5.56 4.95
CA LEU A 54 -9.73 5.48 3.74
C LEU A 54 -10.56 4.95 2.57
N VAL A 55 -10.53 5.64 1.43
CA VAL A 55 -11.17 5.16 0.21
C VAL A 55 -10.38 3.96 -0.32
N PRO A 56 -10.99 2.78 -0.53
CA PRO A 56 -10.28 1.63 -1.06
C PRO A 56 -9.64 1.94 -2.42
N GLY A 57 -8.36 1.56 -2.59
CA GLY A 57 -7.63 1.82 -3.82
C GLY A 57 -6.13 1.59 -3.69
N TRP A 58 -5.39 2.00 -4.72
CA TRP A 58 -3.94 1.90 -4.74
C TRP A 58 -3.29 3.11 -4.06
N TYR A 59 -2.30 2.85 -3.22
CA TYR A 59 -1.59 3.84 -2.42
C TYR A 59 -0.07 3.65 -2.52
N ARG A 60 0.65 4.76 -2.45
CA ARG A 60 2.11 4.81 -2.39
C ARG A 60 2.56 5.60 -1.17
N PHE A 61 3.46 5.03 -0.37
CA PHE A 61 4.14 5.79 0.69
C PHE A 61 5.24 6.65 0.08
N HIS A 62 5.37 7.90 0.54
CA HIS A 62 6.37 8.83 0.03
C HIS A 62 6.73 9.90 1.09
N GLY A 63 7.91 10.51 0.94
CA GLY A 63 8.32 11.65 1.74
C GLY A 63 8.45 11.34 3.22
N ALA A 64 7.82 12.16 4.07
CA ALA A 64 7.94 12.07 5.52
C ALA A 64 7.35 10.79 6.13
N ALA A 65 6.44 10.11 5.46
CA ALA A 65 5.94 8.80 5.87
C ALA A 65 6.96 7.67 5.62
N GLY A 66 7.82 7.83 4.65
CA GLY A 66 8.76 6.81 4.17
C GLY A 66 8.47 6.38 2.74
N ASP A 67 9.17 5.36 2.24
CA ASP A 67 9.06 4.86 0.87
C ASP A 67 8.26 3.57 0.74
N ARG A 68 7.90 2.94 1.87
CA ARG A 68 7.16 1.67 1.94
C ARG A 68 6.52 1.45 3.31
N MET A 69 5.74 0.40 3.45
CA MET A 69 5.32 -0.09 4.77
C MET A 69 6.51 -0.75 5.50
N PRO A 70 6.58 -0.65 6.84
CA PRO A 70 7.52 -1.47 7.61
C PRO A 70 7.17 -2.95 7.47
N ASP A 71 8.19 -3.81 7.37
CA ASP A 71 8.06 -5.27 7.26
C ASP A 71 8.44 -6.01 8.55
N LYS A 72 8.49 -5.29 9.64
CA LYS A 72 8.68 -5.78 11.02
C LYS A 72 7.58 -5.25 11.91
N CYS A 73 7.33 -5.96 13.01
CA CYS A 73 6.35 -5.54 14.01
C CYS A 73 6.59 -4.09 14.45
N VAL A 74 5.55 -3.27 14.33
CA VAL A 74 5.51 -1.90 14.85
C VAL A 74 4.77 -1.91 16.17
N LEU A 75 5.38 -1.36 17.22
CA LEU A 75 4.77 -1.31 18.54
C LEU A 75 3.52 -0.41 18.55
N ILE A 76 2.61 -0.67 19.47
CA ILE A 76 1.43 0.17 19.69
C ILE A 76 1.82 1.63 19.96
N TYR A 77 0.89 2.54 19.69
CA TYR A 77 1.10 3.99 19.86
C TYR A 77 2.23 4.55 18.98
N ARG A 78 2.33 4.02 17.76
CA ARG A 78 3.15 4.53 16.68
C ARG A 78 2.28 4.94 15.50
N CYS A 79 2.86 5.62 14.52
CA CYS A 79 2.16 6.05 13.29
C CYS A 79 0.94 6.94 13.58
N GLY A 80 0.94 7.69 14.69
CA GLY A 80 -0.18 8.54 15.12
C GLY A 80 -1.45 7.78 15.51
N THR A 81 -1.38 6.46 15.70
CA THR A 81 -2.53 5.59 15.97
C THR A 81 -2.29 4.66 17.16
N ARG A 82 -3.34 4.03 17.65
CA ARG A 82 -3.25 3.02 18.71
C ARG A 82 -2.75 1.68 18.18
N TYR A 83 -3.25 1.25 17.02
CA TYR A 83 -2.97 -0.05 16.43
C TYR A 83 -2.28 0.10 15.07
N PRO A 84 -0.95 0.19 15.07
CA PRO A 84 -0.16 0.35 13.85
C PRO A 84 -0.26 -0.87 12.93
N GLY A 85 -0.50 -0.60 11.64
CA GLY A 85 -0.52 -1.61 10.59
C GLY A 85 0.84 -1.72 9.89
N TRP A 86 1.39 -2.93 9.82
CA TRP A 86 2.68 -3.25 9.23
C TRP A 86 2.58 -4.48 8.32
N LEU A 87 3.47 -4.57 7.33
CA LEU A 87 3.45 -5.66 6.35
C LEU A 87 4.08 -6.92 6.95
N ASN A 88 3.29 -7.96 7.16
CA ASN A 88 3.80 -9.25 7.58
C ASN A 88 4.25 -10.06 6.36
N GLY A 89 5.53 -9.97 6.06
CA GLY A 89 6.17 -10.64 4.94
C GLY A 89 7.10 -9.71 4.15
N SER A 90 7.82 -10.28 3.20
CA SER A 90 8.73 -9.54 2.33
C SER A 90 7.98 -8.75 1.26
N HIS A 91 8.53 -7.60 0.89
CA HIS A 91 8.10 -6.88 -0.31
C HIS A 91 8.43 -7.71 -1.57
N PRO A 92 7.57 -7.67 -2.61
CA PRO A 92 7.79 -8.42 -3.82
C PRO A 92 8.96 -7.86 -4.64
N THR A 93 9.58 -8.73 -5.44
CA THR A 93 10.43 -8.32 -6.55
C THR A 93 9.59 -7.84 -7.72
N VAL A 94 10.21 -7.21 -8.73
CA VAL A 94 9.52 -6.82 -9.97
C VAL A 94 8.96 -8.06 -10.68
N ALA A 95 9.70 -9.16 -10.69
CA ALA A 95 9.30 -10.41 -11.35
C ALA A 95 8.06 -11.07 -10.72
N ASP A 96 7.81 -10.83 -9.43
CA ASP A 96 6.64 -11.40 -8.74
C ASP A 96 5.30 -10.76 -9.18
N GLY A 97 5.34 -9.59 -9.80
CA GLY A 97 4.15 -8.86 -10.19
C GLY A 97 3.30 -8.40 -8.98
N VAL A 98 1.99 -8.48 -9.11
CA VAL A 98 1.06 -8.22 -8.01
C VAL A 98 0.97 -9.44 -7.11
N VAL A 99 1.26 -9.27 -5.82
CA VAL A 99 1.21 -10.34 -4.83
C VAL A 99 0.24 -10.02 -3.70
N THR A 100 -0.33 -11.05 -3.09
CA THR A 100 -1.12 -10.91 -1.86
C THR A 100 -0.18 -10.95 -0.65
N ARG A 101 -0.39 -10.02 0.29
CA ARG A 101 0.32 -9.96 1.57
C ARG A 101 -0.67 -9.68 2.69
N THR A 102 -0.25 -9.97 3.90
CA THR A 102 -1.03 -9.69 5.11
C THR A 102 -0.49 -8.44 5.78
N VAL A 103 -1.36 -7.50 6.10
CA VAL A 103 -1.07 -6.44 7.07
C VAL A 103 -1.49 -6.93 8.44
N CYS A 104 -0.58 -6.88 9.40
CA CYS A 104 -0.84 -7.13 10.80
C CYS A 104 -1.01 -5.82 11.57
N TYR A 105 -1.96 -5.77 12.50
CA TYR A 105 -2.15 -4.65 13.41
C TYR A 105 -1.78 -5.06 14.81
N SER A 106 -0.85 -4.32 15.41
CA SER A 106 -0.37 -4.56 16.77
C SER A 106 -1.42 -4.14 17.80
N TYR A 107 -1.58 -4.94 18.84
CA TYR A 107 -2.45 -4.67 19.99
C TYR A 107 -1.78 -5.18 21.27
N SER A 108 -1.53 -4.31 22.24
CA SER A 108 -0.78 -4.67 23.45
C SER A 108 0.59 -5.29 23.08
N ILE A 109 0.89 -6.48 23.54
CA ILE A 109 2.12 -7.23 23.23
C ILE A 109 1.97 -8.12 21.99
N ASP A 110 0.78 -8.22 21.41
CA ASP A 110 0.51 -9.03 20.23
C ASP A 110 0.77 -8.21 18.96
N CYS A 111 1.77 -8.61 18.20
CA CYS A 111 2.16 -7.93 16.96
C CYS A 111 1.16 -8.11 15.81
N CYS A 112 0.22 -9.07 15.91
CA CYS A 112 -0.72 -9.38 14.84
C CYS A 112 -2.11 -9.79 15.37
N LYS A 113 -2.64 -9.03 16.31
CA LYS A 113 -3.96 -9.27 16.88
C LYS A 113 -5.07 -9.22 15.85
N TYR A 114 -4.98 -8.28 14.93
CA TYR A 114 -5.88 -8.12 13.79
C TYR A 114 -5.06 -8.18 12.51
N ASN A 115 -5.69 -8.57 11.41
CA ASN A 115 -5.03 -8.61 10.11
C ASN A 115 -5.99 -8.34 8.97
N THR A 116 -5.42 -7.98 7.81
CA THR A 116 -6.12 -7.73 6.56
C THR A 116 -5.24 -8.17 5.41
N SER A 117 -5.83 -8.85 4.41
CA SER A 117 -5.15 -9.13 3.15
C SER A 117 -5.16 -7.90 2.27
N ILE A 118 -4.03 -7.61 1.65
CA ILE A 118 -3.83 -6.54 0.69
C ILE A 118 -3.09 -7.07 -0.54
N LYS A 119 -3.09 -6.29 -1.63
CA LYS A 119 -2.17 -6.52 -2.75
C LYS A 119 -1.01 -5.55 -2.70
N VAL A 120 0.16 -6.02 -3.12
CA VAL A 120 1.39 -5.23 -3.20
C VAL A 120 2.05 -5.46 -4.54
N LYS A 121 2.61 -4.42 -5.14
CA LYS A 121 3.41 -4.50 -6.35
C LYS A 121 4.67 -3.67 -6.24
N ASN A 122 5.76 -4.18 -6.80
CA ASN A 122 7.00 -3.44 -7.01
C ASN A 122 6.95 -2.77 -8.39
N CYS A 123 6.99 -1.44 -8.41
CA CYS A 123 6.95 -0.64 -9.64
C CYS A 123 8.37 -0.37 -10.13
N ASN A 124 8.89 -1.23 -11.00
CA ASN A 124 10.20 -1.10 -11.67
C ASN A 124 11.39 -0.88 -10.72
N SER A 125 11.37 -1.48 -9.53
CA SER A 125 12.36 -1.29 -8.46
C SER A 125 12.47 0.15 -7.93
N SER A 126 11.55 1.03 -8.30
CA SER A 126 11.56 2.45 -7.90
C SER A 126 10.74 2.70 -6.65
N TYR A 127 9.59 2.05 -6.52
CA TYR A 127 8.68 2.18 -5.39
C TYR A 127 7.70 1.00 -5.33
N TYR A 128 6.99 0.90 -4.22
CA TYR A 128 5.90 -0.05 -4.03
C TYR A 128 4.56 0.65 -4.03
N VAL A 129 3.54 -0.05 -4.53
CA VAL A 129 2.13 0.35 -4.40
C VAL A 129 1.35 -0.75 -3.67
N TYR A 130 0.34 -0.34 -2.92
CA TYR A 130 -0.46 -1.18 -2.04
C TYR A 130 -1.93 -0.94 -2.34
N GLU A 131 -2.68 -1.99 -2.65
CA GLU A 131 -4.15 -1.89 -2.73
C GLU A 131 -4.71 -2.03 -1.32
N LEU A 132 -5.02 -0.89 -0.70
CA LEU A 132 -5.44 -0.78 0.68
C LEU A 132 -6.95 -0.61 0.79
N PRO A 133 -7.65 -1.47 1.53
CA PRO A 133 -9.00 -1.21 1.99
C PRO A 133 -8.99 -0.23 3.17
N GLN A 134 -10.15 0.29 3.54
CA GLN A 134 -10.30 0.96 4.83
C GLN A 134 -9.98 -0.01 5.98
N THR A 135 -9.50 0.51 7.11
CA THR A 135 -9.30 -0.32 8.30
C THR A 135 -10.64 -0.70 8.94
N ARG A 136 -10.67 -1.86 9.63
CA ARG A 136 -11.92 -2.37 10.24
C ARG A 136 -12.40 -1.57 11.45
N ASN A 137 -11.52 -0.78 12.04
CA ASN A 137 -11.83 0.03 13.23
C ASN A 137 -11.14 1.39 13.17
N SER A 138 -11.65 2.32 13.98
CA SER A 138 -11.18 3.71 14.05
C SER A 138 -9.88 3.91 14.88
N HIS A 139 -9.17 2.82 15.19
CA HIS A 139 -7.94 2.87 15.98
C HIS A 139 -6.73 2.27 15.23
N SER A 140 -6.91 1.93 13.96
CA SER A 140 -5.87 1.32 13.12
C SER A 140 -5.48 2.23 11.96
N ARG A 141 -4.19 2.20 11.60
CA ARG A 141 -3.64 2.98 10.50
C ARG A 141 -2.48 2.23 9.84
N TYR A 142 -2.37 2.32 8.54
CA TYR A 142 -1.22 1.81 7.78
C TYR A 142 0.01 2.69 8.03
N CYS A 143 1.12 2.10 8.44
CA CYS A 143 2.36 2.80 8.75
C CYS A 143 3.29 2.90 7.56
N GLY A 144 4.05 4.00 7.49
CA GLY A 144 5.24 4.12 6.66
C GLY A 144 6.51 3.79 7.47
N ASN A 145 7.62 3.50 6.77
CA ASN A 145 8.81 2.89 7.36
C ASN A 145 9.83 3.87 7.95
N VAL A 146 9.60 5.19 7.93
CA VAL A 146 10.56 6.14 8.53
C VAL A 146 10.68 5.92 10.03
N ILE A 147 11.91 5.80 10.51
CA ILE A 147 12.28 5.72 11.93
C ILE A 147 12.72 7.12 12.38
N ALA A 148 12.26 7.57 13.56
CA ALA A 148 12.64 8.86 14.12
C ALA A 148 14.17 9.03 14.17
N GLY A 149 14.70 10.16 13.65
CA GLY A 149 16.12 10.46 13.61
C GLY A 149 16.80 10.32 12.26
N LYS A 150 16.09 9.86 11.20
CA LYS A 150 16.59 9.86 9.81
C LYS A 150 15.84 10.85 8.93
N LEU A 151 15.74 12.10 9.40
CA LEU A 151 15.42 13.23 8.52
C LEU A 151 16.75 13.72 7.94
N HIS A 152 17.02 13.35 6.71
CA HIS A 152 18.05 13.99 5.90
C HIS A 152 17.43 15.12 5.10
#